data_964b1bfea96fd4db84d7c9a933e8254e
#
_entry.id   964b1bfea96fd4db84d7c9a933e8254e
#
_cell.length_a   1.000
_cell.length_b   1.000
_cell.length_c   1.000
_cell.angle_alpha   90.00
_cell.angle_beta   90.00
_cell.angle_gamma   90.00
#
_symmetry.space_group_name_H-M   'P 1'
#
loop_
_entity.id
_entity.type
_entity.pdbx_description
1 polymer ?
#
loop_
_entity_poly.entity_id
_entity_poly.type
_entity_poly.pdbx_seq_one_letter_code
_entity_poly.pdbx_strand_id
1 'polypeptide(L)'
;MNKTVDVPNPSGAQRTRPENAEGGFLASDALAKNLQRVLVELTALHLVGKQAHWNIVGPNFRDLHLNLDEVVDIAREAADDVAERMRALHATPDGRPAVVAEQSSLPEFPQGEVLTHDAIDLVTSAIEATVASMRDVHDEVDEADATSADILHGIIEKLEQQAWFISAETRTPAS
;
A
#
# COMPACT_ATOMS: atom_id res chain seq x y z
N MET A 1 -4.16 16.19 -34.90
CA MET A 1 -5.56 15.94 -34.51
C MET A 1 -5.59 15.87 -33.00
N ASN A 2 -6.06 16.96 -32.37
CA ASN A 2 -6.09 17.06 -30.92
C ASN A 2 -7.23 16.23 -30.37
N LYS A 3 -6.92 15.25 -29.52
CA LYS A 3 -7.94 14.55 -28.74
C LYS A 3 -8.13 15.32 -27.41
N THR A 4 -9.22 16.07 -27.32
CA THR A 4 -9.75 16.57 -26.05
C THR A 4 -10.35 15.41 -25.28
N VAL A 5 -9.90 15.18 -24.06
CA VAL A 5 -10.54 14.24 -23.14
C VAL A 5 -11.59 15.02 -22.36
N ASP A 6 -12.87 14.75 -22.67
CA ASP A 6 -14.01 15.32 -21.92
C ASP A 6 -14.10 14.68 -20.54
N VAL A 7 -13.85 15.46 -19.50
CA VAL A 7 -14.12 15.05 -18.12
C VAL A 7 -15.49 15.60 -17.71
N PRO A 8 -16.48 14.75 -17.40
CA PRO A 8 -17.80 15.23 -16.97
C PRO A 8 -17.71 16.00 -15.65
N ASN A 9 -18.19 17.23 -15.63
CA ASN A 9 -18.35 18.04 -14.43
C ASN A 9 -19.81 17.95 -13.95
N PRO A 10 -20.08 17.72 -12.64
CA PRO A 10 -21.44 17.69 -12.08
C PRO A 10 -22.25 18.97 -12.30
N SER A 11 -21.59 20.09 -12.60
CA SER A 11 -22.27 21.36 -12.94
C SER A 11 -22.54 21.56 -14.43
N GLY A 12 -22.29 20.56 -15.29
CA GLY A 12 -22.55 20.63 -16.74
C GLY A 12 -21.63 21.55 -17.53
N ALA A 13 -20.63 22.18 -16.91
CA ALA A 13 -19.62 22.96 -17.61
C ALA A 13 -18.46 22.05 -18.04
N GLN A 14 -18.24 21.89 -19.34
CA GLN A 14 -17.04 21.20 -19.87
C GLN A 14 -15.81 21.99 -19.48
N ARG A 15 -14.96 21.39 -18.65
CA ARG A 15 -13.61 21.89 -18.43
C ARG A 15 -12.71 21.29 -19.48
N THR A 16 -12.39 22.07 -20.51
CA THR A 16 -11.31 21.72 -21.44
C THR A 16 -9.97 21.89 -20.73
N ARG A 17 -9.17 20.84 -20.69
CA ARG A 17 -7.81 20.89 -20.20
C ARG A 17 -6.97 21.74 -21.16
N PRO A 18 -6.10 22.66 -20.68
CA PRO A 18 -5.16 23.37 -21.54
C PRO A 18 -4.28 22.36 -22.31
N GLU A 19 -4.09 22.58 -23.61
CA GLU A 19 -3.28 21.73 -24.49
C GLU A 19 -1.82 21.53 -24.04
N ASN A 20 -1.35 22.37 -23.15
CA ASN A 20 -0.01 22.40 -22.56
C ASN A 20 0.06 21.93 -21.10
N ALA A 21 -0.99 21.29 -20.59
CA ALA A 21 -0.87 20.46 -19.40
C ALA A 21 -0.06 19.21 -19.79
N GLU A 22 1.24 19.41 -19.76
CA GLU A 22 2.25 18.51 -20.30
C GLU A 22 2.17 17.09 -19.76
N GLY A 23 2.74 16.14 -20.52
CA GLY A 23 2.74 14.72 -20.22
C GLY A 23 3.29 14.33 -18.83
N GLY A 24 4.01 15.24 -18.16
CA GLY A 24 4.51 15.08 -16.80
C GLY A 24 3.45 15.01 -15.69
N PHE A 25 2.20 15.38 -15.99
CA PHE A 25 1.07 15.25 -15.04
C PHE A 25 0.08 14.16 -15.44
N LEU A 26 0.46 13.27 -16.33
CA LEU A 26 -0.39 12.17 -16.79
C LEU A 26 0.31 10.85 -16.59
N ALA A 27 -0.29 9.99 -15.77
CA ALA A 27 0.16 8.61 -15.71
C ALA A 27 -0.05 7.91 -17.06
N SER A 28 0.96 7.16 -17.49
CA SER A 28 0.76 6.11 -18.50
C SER A 28 -0.11 4.99 -17.92
N ASP A 29 -0.69 4.16 -18.80
CA ASP A 29 -1.46 2.98 -18.34
C ASP A 29 -0.60 2.04 -17.48
N ALA A 30 0.70 1.90 -17.77
CA ALA A 30 1.64 1.09 -17.01
C ALA A 30 1.87 1.69 -15.62
N LEU A 31 2.17 2.99 -15.51
CA LEU A 31 2.34 3.66 -14.22
C LEU A 31 1.07 3.58 -13.37
N ALA A 32 -0.10 3.85 -13.96
CA ALA A 32 -1.38 3.75 -13.27
C ALA A 32 -1.64 2.34 -12.74
N LYS A 33 -1.31 1.29 -13.52
CA LYS A 33 -1.44 -0.11 -13.10
C LYS A 33 -0.48 -0.47 -11.97
N ASN A 34 0.76 -0.01 -12.03
CA ASN A 34 1.76 -0.28 -11.01
C ASN A 34 1.38 0.39 -9.66
N LEU A 35 0.94 1.65 -9.69
CA LEU A 35 0.47 2.34 -8.49
C LEU A 35 -0.83 1.71 -7.94
N GLN A 36 -1.73 1.26 -8.81
CA GLN A 36 -2.94 0.53 -8.41
C GLN A 36 -2.60 -0.77 -7.67
N ARG A 37 -1.61 -1.54 -8.15
CA ARG A 37 -1.11 -2.74 -7.47
C ARG A 37 -0.63 -2.41 -6.06
N VAL A 38 0.17 -1.36 -5.91
CA VAL A 38 0.66 -0.91 -4.60
C VAL A 38 -0.49 -0.49 -3.67
N LEU A 39 -1.46 0.27 -4.18
CA LEU A 39 -2.64 0.68 -3.43
C LEU A 39 -3.43 -0.52 -2.88
N VAL A 40 -3.60 -1.56 -3.69
CA VAL A 40 -4.30 -2.79 -3.29
C VAL A 40 -3.56 -3.48 -2.14
N GLU A 41 -2.24 -3.67 -2.26
CA GLU A 41 -1.45 -4.36 -1.23
C GLU A 41 -1.39 -3.56 0.09
N LEU A 42 -1.26 -2.24 0.04
CA LEU A 42 -1.30 -1.39 1.24
C LEU A 42 -2.67 -1.44 1.92
N THR A 43 -3.76 -1.41 1.14
CA THR A 43 -5.12 -1.54 1.68
C THR A 43 -5.34 -2.92 2.30
N ALA A 44 -4.84 -3.98 1.68
CA ALA A 44 -4.90 -5.33 2.23
C ALA A 44 -4.07 -5.46 3.52
N LEU A 45 -2.85 -4.89 3.56
CA LEU A 45 -2.01 -4.88 4.76
C LEU A 45 -2.70 -4.18 5.94
N HIS A 46 -3.37 -3.05 5.69
CA HIS A 46 -4.20 -2.38 6.70
C HIS A 46 -5.24 -3.34 7.30
N LEU A 47 -5.97 -4.10 6.46
CA LEU A 47 -6.99 -5.03 6.89
C LEU A 47 -6.40 -6.23 7.65
N VAL A 48 -5.31 -6.81 7.15
CA VAL A 48 -4.57 -7.91 7.81
C VAL A 48 -4.04 -7.45 9.17
N GLY A 49 -3.43 -6.27 9.25
CA GLY A 49 -2.95 -5.69 10.49
C GLY A 49 -4.05 -5.51 11.53
N LYS A 50 -5.24 -5.02 11.12
CA LYS A 50 -6.39 -4.90 12.05
C LYS A 50 -6.98 -6.24 12.43
N GLN A 51 -7.03 -7.21 11.52
CA GLN A 51 -7.46 -8.55 11.86
C GLN A 51 -6.54 -9.19 12.94
N ALA A 52 -5.22 -9.04 12.78
CA ALA A 52 -4.25 -9.45 13.78
C ALA A 52 -4.45 -8.71 15.11
N HIS A 53 -4.48 -7.39 15.07
CA HIS A 53 -4.64 -6.50 16.23
C HIS A 53 -5.82 -6.87 17.14
N TRP A 54 -6.93 -7.29 16.56
CA TRP A 54 -8.13 -7.68 17.31
C TRP A 54 -8.06 -9.10 17.87
N ASN A 55 -7.28 -10.00 17.28
CA ASN A 55 -7.39 -11.44 17.52
C ASN A 55 -6.12 -12.08 18.09
N ILE A 56 -5.06 -11.33 18.36
CA ILE A 56 -3.88 -11.87 19.04
C ILE A 56 -4.16 -12.12 20.52
N VAL A 57 -3.56 -13.19 21.05
CA VAL A 57 -3.60 -13.53 22.48
C VAL A 57 -2.24 -14.08 22.91
N GLY A 58 -1.88 -13.94 24.17
CA GLY A 58 -0.70 -14.60 24.73
C GLY A 58 0.36 -13.64 25.29
N PRO A 59 1.61 -14.13 25.46
CA PRO A 59 2.70 -13.31 25.98
C PRO A 59 2.98 -12.10 25.12
N ASN A 60 3.41 -10.98 25.72
CA ASN A 60 3.71 -9.72 25.03
C ASN A 60 2.53 -9.15 24.20
N PHE A 61 1.29 -9.58 24.52
CA PHE A 61 0.08 -9.11 23.85
C PHE A 61 0.05 -7.58 23.67
N ARG A 62 0.32 -6.83 24.74
CA ARG A 62 0.19 -5.38 24.73
C ARG A 62 1.19 -4.73 23.77
N ASP A 63 2.42 -5.20 23.74
CA ASP A 63 3.48 -4.60 22.93
C ASP A 63 3.24 -4.90 21.46
N LEU A 64 2.92 -6.15 21.10
CA LEU A 64 2.55 -6.50 19.74
C LEU A 64 1.28 -5.77 19.27
N HIS A 65 0.25 -5.68 20.14
CA HIS A 65 -0.99 -4.95 19.84
C HIS A 65 -0.74 -3.47 19.48
N LEU A 66 0.18 -2.80 20.17
CA LEU A 66 0.57 -1.43 19.86
C LEU A 66 1.40 -1.34 18.57
N ASN A 67 2.34 -2.28 18.34
CA ASN A 67 3.11 -2.32 17.10
C ASN A 67 2.21 -2.55 15.88
N LEU A 68 1.15 -3.34 16.03
CA LEU A 68 0.16 -3.55 14.96
C LEU A 68 -0.62 -2.27 14.63
N ASP A 69 -0.88 -1.38 15.59
CA ASP A 69 -1.46 -0.07 15.30
C ASP A 69 -0.52 0.78 14.44
N GLU A 70 0.78 0.78 14.72
CA GLU A 70 1.78 1.48 13.90
C GLU A 70 1.81 0.95 12.45
N VAL A 71 1.79 -0.36 12.25
CA VAL A 71 1.73 -0.97 10.92
C VAL A 71 0.46 -0.55 10.18
N VAL A 72 -0.68 -0.59 10.87
CA VAL A 72 -1.99 -0.21 10.32
C VAL A 72 -2.03 1.25 9.92
N ASP A 73 -1.50 2.14 10.75
CA ASP A 73 -1.47 3.58 10.47
C ASP A 73 -0.55 3.89 9.28
N ILE A 74 0.65 3.28 9.22
CA ILE A 74 1.55 3.40 8.07
C ILE A 74 0.88 2.91 6.80
N ALA A 75 0.26 1.73 6.81
CA ALA A 75 -0.37 1.16 5.63
C ALA A 75 -1.56 2.01 5.14
N ARG A 76 -2.36 2.56 6.06
CA ARG A 76 -3.50 3.42 5.77
C ARG A 76 -3.08 4.76 5.16
N GLU A 77 -2.10 5.42 5.78
CA GLU A 77 -1.57 6.70 5.29
C GLU A 77 -0.90 6.51 3.92
N ALA A 78 -0.09 5.46 3.77
CA ALA A 78 0.57 5.15 2.51
C ALA A 78 -0.43 4.82 1.38
N ALA A 79 -1.53 4.13 1.67
CA ALA A 79 -2.59 3.87 0.69
C ALA A 79 -3.24 5.18 0.21
N ASP A 80 -3.44 6.14 1.11
CA ASP A 80 -3.97 7.47 0.78
C ASP A 80 -2.98 8.26 -0.09
N ASP A 81 -1.71 8.32 0.31
CA ASP A 81 -0.65 8.99 -0.45
C ASP A 81 -0.55 8.45 -1.89
N VAL A 82 -0.58 7.12 -2.06
CA VAL A 82 -0.54 6.49 -3.40
C VAL A 82 -1.81 6.78 -4.19
N ALA A 83 -2.98 6.71 -3.58
CA ALA A 83 -4.25 7.02 -4.25
C ALA A 83 -4.32 8.50 -4.67
N GLU A 84 -3.90 9.42 -3.81
CA GLU A 84 -3.83 10.86 -4.11
C GLU A 84 -2.79 11.15 -5.20
N ARG A 85 -1.64 10.47 -5.18
CA ARG A 85 -0.66 10.56 -6.27
C ARG A 85 -1.25 10.11 -7.59
N MET A 86 -1.96 8.99 -7.63
CA MET A 86 -2.70 8.54 -8.81
C MET A 86 -3.67 9.62 -9.31
N ARG A 87 -4.40 10.26 -8.39
CA ARG A 87 -5.33 11.35 -8.74
C ARG A 87 -4.61 12.58 -9.28
N ALA A 88 -3.47 12.96 -8.71
CA ALA A 88 -2.65 14.05 -9.20
C ALA A 88 -2.15 13.79 -10.63
N LEU A 89 -1.91 12.53 -10.98
CA LEU A 89 -1.51 12.07 -12.32
C LEU A 89 -2.71 11.74 -13.22
N HIS A 90 -3.93 12.11 -12.84
CA HIS A 90 -5.19 11.88 -13.55
C HIS A 90 -5.58 10.39 -13.73
N ALA A 91 -4.92 9.47 -13.03
CA ALA A 91 -5.38 8.09 -12.93
C ALA A 91 -6.55 7.97 -11.94
N THR A 92 -7.29 6.88 -11.99
CA THR A 92 -8.41 6.61 -11.10
C THR A 92 -8.08 5.42 -10.20
N PRO A 93 -7.80 5.65 -8.88
CA PRO A 93 -7.58 4.57 -7.93
C PRO A 93 -8.85 3.79 -7.68
N ASP A 94 -8.72 2.48 -7.46
CA ASP A 94 -9.83 1.60 -7.11
C ASP A 94 -9.52 0.82 -5.82
N GLY A 95 -10.00 1.33 -4.69
CA GLY A 95 -9.88 0.73 -3.36
C GLY A 95 -11.14 -0.01 -2.89
N ARG A 96 -12.06 -0.38 -3.80
CA ARG A 96 -13.28 -1.10 -3.42
C ARG A 96 -12.94 -2.45 -2.79
N PRO A 97 -13.66 -2.89 -1.73
CA PRO A 97 -13.37 -4.14 -1.02
C PRO A 97 -13.28 -5.37 -1.93
N ALA A 98 -14.14 -5.46 -2.95
CA ALA A 98 -14.12 -6.57 -3.90
C ALA A 98 -12.82 -6.60 -4.73
N VAL A 99 -12.32 -5.42 -5.13
CA VAL A 99 -11.06 -5.31 -5.89
C VAL A 99 -9.87 -5.68 -5.03
N VAL A 100 -9.83 -5.20 -3.79
CA VAL A 100 -8.76 -5.54 -2.84
C VAL A 100 -8.74 -7.04 -2.58
N ALA A 101 -9.91 -7.65 -2.33
CA ALA A 101 -10.02 -9.09 -2.08
C ALA A 101 -9.63 -9.96 -3.29
N GLU A 102 -9.88 -9.47 -4.52
CA GLU A 102 -9.57 -10.20 -5.74
C GLU A 102 -8.09 -10.08 -6.15
N GLN A 103 -7.48 -8.92 -5.92
CA GLN A 103 -6.18 -8.57 -6.50
C GLN A 103 -5.01 -8.61 -5.52
N SER A 104 -5.27 -8.61 -4.21
CA SER A 104 -4.20 -8.73 -3.22
C SER A 104 -3.53 -10.09 -3.28
N SER A 105 -2.20 -10.08 -3.17
CA SER A 105 -1.35 -11.27 -3.10
C SER A 105 -0.87 -11.59 -1.67
N LEU A 106 -1.33 -10.82 -0.68
CA LEU A 106 -0.90 -11.03 0.70
C LEU A 106 -1.37 -12.38 1.26
N PRO A 107 -0.56 -13.01 2.13
CA PRO A 107 -0.99 -14.23 2.82
C PRO A 107 -2.22 -13.94 3.70
N GLU A 108 -3.16 -14.90 3.72
CA GLU A 108 -4.34 -14.81 4.57
C GLU A 108 -3.95 -14.90 6.06
N PHE A 109 -4.54 -14.02 6.87
CA PHE A 109 -4.46 -14.13 8.32
C PHE A 109 -5.55 -15.10 8.82
N PRO A 110 -5.23 -16.05 9.74
CA PRO A 110 -6.17 -17.06 10.20
C PRO A 110 -7.43 -16.48 10.85
N GLN A 111 -8.51 -17.26 10.84
CA GLN A 111 -9.73 -16.94 11.57
C GLN A 111 -9.56 -17.28 13.07
N GLY A 112 -10.19 -16.46 13.92
CA GLY A 112 -10.20 -16.67 15.37
C GLY A 112 -8.97 -16.12 16.07
N GLU A 113 -8.74 -16.55 17.31
CA GLU A 113 -7.61 -16.12 18.13
C GLU A 113 -6.31 -16.76 17.65
N VAL A 114 -5.23 -15.96 17.61
CA VAL A 114 -3.89 -16.39 17.18
C VAL A 114 -2.90 -16.05 18.27
N LEU A 115 -2.01 -16.97 18.61
CA LEU A 115 -0.95 -16.71 19.57
C LEU A 115 0.00 -15.62 19.05
N THR A 116 0.43 -14.73 19.94
CA THR A 116 1.36 -13.64 19.59
C THR A 116 2.61 -14.12 18.86
N HIS A 117 3.16 -15.27 19.24
CA HIS A 117 4.33 -15.87 18.59
C HIS A 117 4.06 -16.19 17.11
N ASP A 118 2.91 -16.79 16.80
CA ASP A 118 2.54 -17.15 15.43
C ASP A 118 2.14 -15.90 14.61
N ALA A 119 1.50 -14.94 15.28
CA ALA A 119 1.09 -13.69 14.65
C ALA A 119 2.28 -12.83 14.20
N ILE A 120 3.41 -12.86 14.92
CA ILE A 120 4.66 -12.18 14.54
C ILE A 120 5.10 -12.63 13.15
N ASP A 121 5.17 -13.94 12.91
CA ASP A 121 5.60 -14.49 11.62
C ASP A 121 4.60 -14.16 10.50
N LEU A 122 3.30 -14.28 10.77
CA LEU A 122 2.24 -13.98 9.81
C LEU A 122 2.23 -12.52 9.38
N VAL A 123 2.33 -11.60 10.34
CA VAL A 123 2.32 -10.15 10.07
C VAL A 123 3.62 -9.73 9.39
N THR A 124 4.78 -10.23 9.85
CA THR A 124 6.07 -9.96 9.20
C THR A 124 6.02 -10.41 7.74
N SER A 125 5.50 -11.61 7.46
CA SER A 125 5.35 -12.11 6.08
C SER A 125 4.42 -11.23 5.23
N ALA A 126 3.33 -10.70 5.79
CA ALA A 126 2.45 -9.79 5.08
C ALA A 126 3.13 -8.45 4.76
N ILE A 127 3.90 -7.90 5.70
CA ILE A 127 4.69 -6.68 5.47
C ILE A 127 5.74 -6.92 4.37
N GLU A 128 6.49 -8.02 4.46
CA GLU A 128 7.52 -8.39 3.48
C GLU A 128 6.92 -8.58 2.07
N ALA A 129 5.75 -9.21 1.96
CA ALA A 129 5.06 -9.37 0.68
C ALA A 129 4.61 -8.00 0.11
N THR A 130 4.13 -7.09 0.95
CA THR A 130 3.78 -5.72 0.54
C THR A 130 5.01 -4.97 0.01
N VAL A 131 6.13 -5.03 0.73
CA VAL A 131 7.40 -4.42 0.32
C VAL A 131 7.92 -5.05 -0.98
N ALA A 132 7.86 -6.37 -1.11
CA ALA A 132 8.26 -7.06 -2.33
C ALA A 132 7.44 -6.60 -3.54
N SER A 133 6.11 -6.45 -3.38
CA SER A 133 5.24 -5.92 -4.44
C SER A 133 5.62 -4.51 -4.88
N MET A 134 6.01 -3.63 -3.96
CA MET A 134 6.50 -2.28 -4.29
C MET A 134 7.85 -2.32 -5.00
N ARG A 135 8.79 -3.18 -4.55
CA ARG A 135 10.10 -3.35 -5.20
C ARG A 135 9.99 -3.92 -6.61
N ASP A 136 9.02 -4.82 -6.85
CA ASP A 136 8.78 -5.40 -8.18
C ASP A 136 8.39 -4.36 -9.22
N VAL A 137 7.69 -3.30 -8.83
CA VAL A 137 7.24 -2.24 -9.76
C VAL A 137 8.13 -1.00 -9.73
N HIS A 138 9.06 -0.92 -8.80
CA HIS A 138 9.85 0.29 -8.51
C HIS A 138 10.56 0.85 -9.74
N ASP A 139 11.32 0.03 -10.47
CA ASP A 139 12.15 0.50 -11.58
C ASP A 139 11.29 1.08 -12.73
N GLU A 140 10.15 0.44 -13.03
CA GLU A 140 9.21 0.96 -14.02
C GLU A 140 8.52 2.25 -13.54
N VAL A 141 8.25 2.36 -12.25
CA VAL A 141 7.70 3.57 -11.65
C VAL A 141 8.71 4.71 -11.70
N ASP A 142 9.97 4.47 -11.35
CA ASP A 142 11.04 5.47 -11.34
C ASP A 142 11.33 6.00 -12.76
N GLU A 143 11.39 5.12 -13.74
CA GLU A 143 11.56 5.52 -15.14
C GLU A 143 10.40 6.39 -15.65
N ALA A 144 9.17 6.10 -15.21
CA ALA A 144 7.98 6.82 -15.65
C ALA A 144 7.75 8.12 -14.85
N ASP A 145 8.01 8.12 -13.54
CA ASP A 145 7.74 9.22 -12.61
C ASP A 145 8.54 9.10 -11.31
N ALA A 146 9.71 9.73 -11.25
CA ALA A 146 10.59 9.72 -10.09
C ALA A 146 9.91 10.19 -8.78
N THR A 147 8.94 11.10 -8.85
CA THR A 147 8.20 11.56 -7.67
C THR A 147 7.35 10.44 -7.07
N SER A 148 6.75 9.59 -7.90
CA SER A 148 6.04 8.39 -7.41
C SER A 148 7.00 7.38 -6.83
N ALA A 149 8.19 7.20 -7.40
CA ALA A 149 9.23 6.32 -6.84
C ALA A 149 9.71 6.80 -5.46
N ASP A 150 9.88 8.10 -5.26
CA ASP A 150 10.24 8.67 -3.94
C ASP A 150 9.17 8.39 -2.88
N ILE A 151 7.89 8.41 -3.24
CA ILE A 151 6.80 8.01 -2.34
C ILE A 151 6.97 6.52 -1.95
N LEU A 152 7.24 5.63 -2.92
CA LEU A 152 7.46 4.20 -2.64
C LEU A 152 8.66 3.98 -1.73
N HIS A 153 9.78 4.71 -1.91
CA HIS A 153 10.95 4.62 -1.04
C HIS A 153 10.61 4.93 0.42
N GLY A 154 9.87 6.02 0.67
CA GLY A 154 9.48 6.41 2.02
C GLY A 154 8.52 5.39 2.69
N ILE A 155 7.68 4.73 1.92
CA ILE A 155 6.78 3.67 2.41
C ILE A 155 7.58 2.40 2.74
N ILE A 156 8.46 1.97 1.84
CA ILE A 156 9.32 0.79 2.01
C ILE A 156 10.15 0.93 3.28
N GLU A 157 10.83 2.07 3.48
CA GLU A 157 11.64 2.33 4.68
C GLU A 157 10.85 2.11 5.98
N LYS A 158 9.66 2.71 6.06
CA LYS A 158 8.80 2.60 7.25
C LYS A 158 8.32 1.17 7.50
N LEU A 159 7.90 0.46 6.45
CA LEU A 159 7.42 -0.92 6.57
C LEU A 159 8.54 -1.90 6.92
N GLU A 160 9.73 -1.76 6.34
CA GLU A 160 10.91 -2.56 6.70
C GLU A 160 11.32 -2.35 8.16
N GLN A 161 11.22 -1.12 8.67
CA GLN A 161 11.46 -0.83 10.09
C GLN A 161 10.46 -1.57 10.97
N GLN A 162 9.17 -1.59 10.63
CA GLN A 162 8.16 -2.32 11.41
C GLN A 162 8.36 -3.83 11.33
N ALA A 163 8.69 -4.37 10.16
CA ALA A 163 9.03 -5.80 10.02
C ALA A 163 10.20 -6.18 10.93
N TRP A 164 11.22 -5.33 11.00
CA TRP A 164 12.34 -5.53 11.93
C TRP A 164 11.90 -5.48 13.39
N PHE A 165 11.14 -4.49 13.81
CA PHE A 165 10.69 -4.36 15.20
C PHE A 165 9.89 -5.59 15.64
N ILE A 166 8.91 -5.99 14.85
CA ILE A 166 8.03 -7.12 15.16
C ILE A 166 8.81 -8.44 15.15
N SER A 167 9.60 -8.71 14.12
CA SER A 167 10.36 -9.97 14.00
C SER A 167 11.47 -10.12 15.05
N ALA A 168 11.97 -9.02 15.61
CA ALA A 168 13.00 -9.06 16.63
C ALA A 168 12.56 -9.73 17.95
N GLU A 169 11.25 -9.76 18.24
CA GLU A 169 10.72 -10.37 19.45
C GLU A 169 10.93 -11.89 19.53
N THR A 170 10.97 -12.57 18.38
CA THR A 170 11.14 -14.03 18.31
C THR A 170 12.55 -14.46 17.93
N ARG A 171 13.43 -13.52 17.57
CA ARG A 171 14.78 -13.84 17.09
C ARG A 171 15.71 -14.26 18.24
N THR A 172 16.46 -15.34 18.00
CA THR A 172 17.57 -15.72 18.85
C THR A 172 18.86 -15.04 18.34
N PRO A 173 19.69 -14.45 19.24
CA PRO A 173 20.96 -13.88 18.83
C PRO A 173 21.82 -14.90 18.08
N ALA A 174 22.45 -14.48 16.99
CA ALA A 174 23.46 -15.30 16.32
C ALA A 174 24.68 -15.45 17.23
N SER A 175 25.10 -16.70 17.45
CA SER A 175 26.29 -17.04 18.26
C SER A 175 27.59 -16.71 17.49
#